data_320e6972f5e4bf176228edae08fb6981
#
_entry.id   320e6972f5e4bf176228edae08fb6981
#
_cell.length_a   1.000
_cell.length_b   1.000
_cell.length_c   1.000
_cell.angle_alpha   90.00
_cell.angle_beta   90.00
_cell.angle_gamma   90.00
#
_symmetry.space_group_name_H-M   'P 1'
#
loop_
_entity.id
_entity.type
_entity.pdbx_description
1 polymer ?
#
loop_
_entity_poly.entity_id
_entity_poly.type
_entity_poly.pdbx_seq_one_letter_code
_entity_poly.pdbx_strand_id
1 'polypeptide(L)'
;MEQSLPIAANLLYQQASIVADAVLAEQRRTGSVPDVPADFQKKFYAFLDRITGHLMEDKDNFFGYFLFQMVKDIRFDMASPTGTNFKGTRYHLYFNPMLFLPLSPEQMESTIKHEILHVVSLHLIRAKELRQQYSKLAVNLAMDVVVNTYLDHLPPFSTTLEWVNMNYALLLKPFESLEYYVDKIQGALDLRTDKKDLPESDSDSDESIAVSYDPAKTHDLWDEGDDIDEETLRKFTEKYIDASCKGELSNYLESMIAALKDAQEDLPWHWYLKKLVGSVTSTWKKTTMRRNRRQPERLDLPGCLRSHTAKILIGLDISGSVTDAEFRQAIGEVLHLVRCYNHEIIVAECDDEIRRTYRIRTMDDVRGRLDIRGGTAYSPVFAYANTQRVDLVVYFTDGKGEEKLQTPPKGYKVLWVLSGKGDKLSLKKPFGLVKRLTKLPEYDPSLDFDDVEKGGFSMNHQEGISMP
;
A
#
# COMPACT_ATOMS: atom_id res chain seq x y z
N MET A 1 29.54 15.31 -35.26
CA MET A 1 29.98 15.15 -33.87
C MET A 1 28.76 15.35 -32.96
N GLU A 2 28.38 14.32 -32.23
CA GLU A 2 27.32 14.49 -31.22
C GLU A 2 27.82 15.42 -30.13
N GLN A 3 27.00 16.41 -29.78
CA GLN A 3 27.29 17.32 -28.68
C GLN A 3 27.28 16.55 -27.37
N SER A 4 28.17 16.88 -26.44
CA SER A 4 28.16 16.27 -25.11
C SER A 4 26.81 16.53 -24.41
N LEU A 5 26.39 15.59 -23.53
CA LEU A 5 25.11 15.72 -22.81
C LEU A 5 24.95 17.06 -22.07
N PRO A 6 25.98 17.57 -21.32
CA PRO A 6 25.85 18.85 -20.63
C PRO A 6 25.63 20.05 -21.57
N ILE A 7 26.27 20.06 -22.75
CA ILE A 7 26.07 21.13 -23.75
C ILE A 7 24.64 21.09 -24.34
N ALA A 8 24.17 19.88 -24.66
CA ALA A 8 22.81 19.69 -25.15
C ALA A 8 21.76 20.08 -24.10
N ALA A 9 21.96 19.73 -22.83
CA ALA A 9 21.10 20.12 -21.73
C ALA A 9 21.00 21.65 -21.57
N ASN A 10 22.13 22.36 -21.61
CA ASN A 10 22.16 23.82 -21.50
C ASN A 10 21.40 24.51 -22.65
N LEU A 11 21.59 24.05 -23.88
CA LEU A 11 20.85 24.59 -25.05
C LEU A 11 19.35 24.37 -24.94
N LEU A 12 18.96 23.18 -24.46
CA LEU A 12 17.54 22.85 -24.18
C LEU A 12 16.97 23.68 -23.04
N TYR A 13 17.75 23.94 -21.99
CA TYR A 13 17.35 24.76 -20.86
C TYR A 13 16.99 26.18 -21.27
N GLN A 14 17.79 26.83 -22.16
CA GLN A 14 17.48 28.14 -22.70
C GLN A 14 16.15 28.13 -23.46
N GLN A 15 15.88 27.08 -24.25
CA GLN A 15 14.62 26.96 -24.95
C GLN A 15 13.46 26.65 -23.97
N ALA A 16 13.70 25.82 -22.95
CA ALA A 16 12.73 25.49 -21.92
C ALA A 16 12.26 26.72 -21.14
N SER A 17 13.15 27.68 -20.85
CA SER A 17 12.79 28.92 -20.14
C SER A 17 11.76 29.73 -20.93
N ILE A 18 11.96 29.89 -22.21
CA ILE A 18 11.02 30.66 -23.11
C ILE A 18 9.67 29.92 -23.18
N VAL A 19 9.70 28.60 -23.30
CA VAL A 19 8.48 27.78 -23.39
C VAL A 19 7.74 27.76 -22.03
N ALA A 20 8.46 27.69 -20.91
CA ALA A 20 7.90 27.69 -19.57
C ALA A 20 7.09 28.96 -19.29
N ASP A 21 7.65 30.14 -19.62
CA ASP A 21 6.95 31.43 -19.43
C ASP A 21 5.64 31.47 -20.20
N ALA A 22 5.63 31.00 -21.43
CA ALA A 22 4.43 30.97 -22.26
C ALA A 22 3.38 29.97 -21.74
N VAL A 23 3.81 28.77 -21.40
CA VAL A 23 2.94 27.69 -20.90
C VAL A 23 2.34 28.04 -19.54
N LEU A 24 3.14 28.54 -18.58
CA LEU A 24 2.65 28.92 -17.25
C LEU A 24 1.73 30.16 -17.32
N ALA A 25 2.01 31.13 -18.21
CA ALA A 25 1.11 32.28 -18.44
C ALA A 25 -0.26 31.80 -18.97
N GLU A 26 -0.26 30.89 -19.93
CA GLU A 26 -1.48 30.32 -20.51
C GLU A 26 -2.26 29.51 -19.51
N GLN A 27 -1.58 28.67 -18.67
CA GLN A 27 -2.18 27.90 -17.62
C GLN A 27 -2.88 28.79 -16.57
N ARG A 28 -2.25 29.89 -16.17
CA ARG A 28 -2.86 30.87 -15.26
C ARG A 28 -4.11 31.53 -15.88
N ARG A 29 -4.13 31.75 -17.20
CA ARG A 29 -5.26 32.35 -17.90
C ARG A 29 -6.43 31.39 -18.08
N THR A 30 -6.17 30.12 -18.40
CA THR A 30 -7.20 29.13 -18.80
C THR A 30 -7.59 28.18 -17.68
N GLY A 31 -6.75 28.05 -16.64
CA GLY A 31 -6.92 27.04 -15.56
C GLY A 31 -6.67 25.61 -16.02
N SER A 32 -6.24 25.38 -17.26
CA SER A 32 -5.89 24.08 -17.82
C SER A 32 -4.41 24.03 -18.18
N VAL A 33 -3.81 22.84 -18.11
CA VAL A 33 -2.41 22.62 -18.51
C VAL A 33 -2.34 22.71 -20.03
N PRO A 34 -1.65 23.74 -20.61
CA PRO A 34 -1.57 23.89 -22.04
C PRO A 34 -0.62 22.89 -22.68
N ASP A 35 -0.81 22.61 -23.96
CA ASP A 35 0.09 21.76 -24.71
C ASP A 35 1.46 22.41 -24.88
N VAL A 36 2.51 21.65 -24.63
CA VAL A 36 3.88 22.06 -24.86
C VAL A 36 4.18 22.08 -26.39
N PRO A 37 4.90 23.06 -26.92
CA PRO A 37 5.21 23.14 -28.37
C PRO A 37 5.88 21.85 -28.90
N ALA A 38 5.37 21.28 -29.98
CA ALA A 38 5.81 19.99 -30.52
C ALA A 38 7.30 19.94 -30.91
N ASP A 39 7.87 21.07 -31.36
CA ASP A 39 9.31 21.16 -31.70
C ASP A 39 10.18 21.00 -30.43
N PHE A 40 9.77 21.63 -29.33
CA PHE A 40 10.46 21.48 -28.03
C PHE A 40 10.32 20.05 -27.51
N GLN A 41 9.09 19.49 -27.53
CA GLN A 41 8.86 18.10 -27.13
C GLN A 41 9.78 17.13 -27.86
N LYS A 42 9.87 17.24 -29.19
CA LYS A 42 10.71 16.38 -30.03
C LYS A 42 12.19 16.45 -29.61
N LYS A 43 12.70 17.66 -29.39
CA LYS A 43 14.10 17.85 -28.97
C LYS A 43 14.35 17.31 -27.55
N PHE A 44 13.42 17.54 -26.66
CA PHE A 44 13.51 17.07 -25.27
C PHE A 44 13.47 15.55 -25.21
N TYR A 45 12.57 14.89 -25.95
CA TYR A 45 12.51 13.44 -25.99
C TYR A 45 13.75 12.82 -26.66
N ALA A 46 14.29 13.41 -27.70
CA ALA A 46 15.56 12.97 -28.28
C ALA A 46 16.73 13.10 -27.29
N PHE A 47 16.71 14.10 -26.41
CA PHE A 47 17.67 14.22 -25.30
C PHE A 47 17.46 13.11 -24.26
N LEU A 48 16.21 12.84 -23.86
CA LEU A 48 15.88 11.75 -22.92
C LEU A 48 16.25 10.37 -23.49
N ASP A 49 16.13 10.15 -24.79
CA ASP A 49 16.54 8.89 -25.43
C ASP A 49 18.04 8.65 -25.31
N ARG A 50 18.86 9.71 -25.29
CA ARG A 50 20.32 9.58 -25.03
C ARG A 50 20.58 9.17 -23.58
N ILE A 51 19.89 9.78 -22.60
CA ILE A 51 20.00 9.38 -21.18
C ILE A 51 19.51 7.93 -21.00
N THR A 52 18.41 7.55 -21.66
CA THR A 52 17.92 6.17 -21.65
C THR A 52 18.98 5.21 -22.20
N GLY A 53 19.68 5.59 -23.28
CA GLY A 53 20.79 4.81 -23.83
C GLY A 53 21.90 4.60 -22.82
N HIS A 54 22.33 5.64 -22.11
CA HIS A 54 23.33 5.53 -21.03
C HIS A 54 22.88 4.58 -19.93
N LEU A 55 21.64 4.70 -19.44
CA LEU A 55 21.08 3.79 -18.44
C LEU A 55 21.05 2.32 -18.91
N MET A 56 20.89 2.08 -20.23
CA MET A 56 20.92 0.71 -20.78
C MET A 56 22.33 0.14 -20.91
N GLU A 57 23.35 0.96 -20.99
CA GLU A 57 24.75 0.56 -21.08
C GLU A 57 25.37 0.26 -19.72
N ASP A 58 24.79 0.74 -18.62
CA ASP A 58 25.26 0.55 -17.27
C ASP A 58 25.11 -0.94 -16.83
N LYS A 59 25.88 -1.34 -15.82
CA LYS A 59 25.84 -2.69 -15.24
C LYS A 59 24.44 -3.08 -14.78
N ASP A 60 23.66 -2.10 -14.38
CA ASP A 60 22.25 -2.24 -13.99
C ASP A 60 21.34 -1.58 -15.03
N ASN A 61 21.14 -2.28 -16.14
CA ASN A 61 20.33 -1.81 -17.26
C ASN A 61 18.80 -1.90 -17.02
N PHE A 62 18.40 -2.41 -15.87
CA PHE A 62 17.00 -2.53 -15.44
C PHE A 62 16.25 -1.22 -15.59
N PHE A 63 16.82 -0.11 -15.10
CA PHE A 63 16.19 1.20 -15.12
C PHE A 63 15.98 1.73 -16.55
N GLY A 64 16.93 1.50 -17.44
CA GLY A 64 16.82 1.87 -18.84
C GLY A 64 15.67 1.15 -19.54
N TYR A 65 15.55 -0.17 -19.35
CA TYR A 65 14.42 -0.96 -19.89
C TYR A 65 13.08 -0.61 -19.24
N PHE A 66 13.08 -0.25 -17.96
CA PHE A 66 11.87 0.19 -17.29
C PHE A 66 11.40 1.53 -17.84
N LEU A 67 12.29 2.52 -17.94
CA LEU A 67 12.01 3.82 -18.52
C LEU A 67 11.51 3.73 -19.97
N PHE A 68 12.04 2.80 -20.74
CA PHE A 68 11.63 2.61 -22.14
C PHE A 68 10.14 2.23 -22.26
N GLN A 69 9.58 1.54 -21.28
CA GLN A 69 8.18 1.13 -21.25
C GLN A 69 7.24 2.25 -20.77
N MET A 70 7.75 3.23 -20.02
CA MET A 70 6.95 4.33 -19.49
C MET A 70 6.60 5.35 -20.56
N VAL A 71 5.44 5.98 -20.41
CA VAL A 71 5.07 7.17 -21.20
C VAL A 71 5.81 8.36 -20.61
N LYS A 72 6.45 9.15 -21.46
CA LYS A 72 7.21 10.34 -21.05
C LYS A 72 6.39 11.58 -21.36
N ASP A 73 6.20 12.44 -20.36
CA ASP A 73 5.42 13.68 -20.48
C ASP A 73 6.20 14.87 -19.92
N ILE A 74 5.89 16.08 -20.40
CA ILE A 74 6.51 17.33 -19.96
C ILE A 74 5.50 18.16 -19.16
N ARG A 75 5.89 18.58 -17.95
CA ARG A 75 5.09 19.48 -17.12
C ARG A 75 5.97 20.53 -16.45
N PHE A 76 5.68 21.82 -16.68
CA PHE A 76 6.42 22.94 -16.11
C PHE A 76 5.92 23.38 -14.72
N ASP A 77 4.76 22.92 -14.29
CA ASP A 77 4.10 23.29 -13.04
C ASP A 77 4.46 22.36 -11.86
N MET A 78 5.35 21.40 -12.06
CA MET A 78 5.80 20.49 -11.01
C MET A 78 6.86 21.12 -10.10
N ALA A 79 6.78 20.87 -8.80
CA ALA A 79 7.77 21.29 -7.81
C ALA A 79 8.96 20.32 -7.68
N SER A 80 9.09 19.34 -8.57
CA SER A 80 10.17 18.34 -8.64
C SER A 80 10.70 18.20 -10.07
N PRO A 81 11.96 17.77 -10.27
CA PRO A 81 12.51 17.56 -11.62
C PRO A 81 11.82 16.45 -12.37
N THR A 82 11.40 15.42 -11.68
CA THR A 82 10.67 14.25 -12.20
C THR A 82 9.49 13.93 -11.30
N GLY A 83 8.54 13.16 -11.79
CA GLY A 83 7.42 12.64 -11.02
C GLY A 83 6.74 11.52 -11.79
N THR A 84 6.22 10.54 -11.09
CA THR A 84 5.55 9.39 -11.72
C THR A 84 4.08 9.32 -11.34
N ASN A 85 3.28 8.73 -12.24
CA ASN A 85 1.89 8.41 -11.97
C ASN A 85 1.45 7.23 -12.82
N PHE A 86 0.30 6.64 -12.48
CA PHE A 86 -0.32 5.59 -13.27
C PHE A 86 -1.65 6.09 -13.85
N LYS A 87 -1.78 6.06 -15.18
CA LYS A 87 -2.99 6.47 -15.89
C LYS A 87 -3.38 5.43 -16.94
N GLY A 88 -4.65 5.05 -16.98
CA GLY A 88 -5.15 4.02 -17.87
C GLY A 88 -4.52 2.66 -17.56
N THR A 89 -3.53 2.27 -18.34
CA THR A 89 -2.82 0.97 -18.21
C THR A 89 -1.31 1.12 -18.22
N ARG A 90 -0.79 2.34 -18.05
CA ARG A 90 0.64 2.65 -18.18
C ARG A 90 1.13 3.55 -17.08
N TYR A 91 2.40 3.39 -16.74
CA TYR A 91 3.13 4.35 -15.94
C TYR A 91 3.55 5.52 -16.81
N HIS A 92 3.31 6.74 -16.31
CA HIS A 92 3.75 8.00 -16.87
C HIS A 92 4.89 8.56 -16.04
N LEU A 93 5.94 8.98 -16.69
CA LEU A 93 7.04 9.71 -16.09
C LEU A 93 7.01 11.15 -16.62
N TYR A 94 6.76 12.08 -15.72
CA TYR A 94 6.70 13.49 -15.99
C TYR A 94 8.05 14.13 -15.73
N PHE A 95 8.39 15.14 -16.53
CA PHE A 95 9.61 15.90 -16.39
C PHE A 95 9.29 17.38 -16.31
N ASN A 96 9.87 18.09 -15.33
CA ASN A 96 9.95 19.54 -15.35
C ASN A 96 11.31 19.96 -15.95
N PRO A 97 11.36 20.43 -17.20
CA PRO A 97 12.62 20.78 -17.85
C PRO A 97 13.41 21.87 -17.11
N MET A 98 12.74 22.77 -16.39
CA MET A 98 13.38 23.85 -15.65
C MET A 98 14.17 23.34 -14.45
N LEU A 99 13.74 22.23 -13.82
CA LEU A 99 14.41 21.61 -12.68
C LEU A 99 15.31 20.44 -13.11
N PHE A 100 14.99 19.77 -14.22
CA PHE A 100 15.72 18.59 -14.70
C PHE A 100 16.97 18.93 -15.50
N LEU A 101 16.90 19.86 -16.45
CA LEU A 101 18.01 20.17 -17.36
C LEU A 101 19.24 20.83 -16.72
N PRO A 102 19.15 21.55 -15.57
CA PRO A 102 20.32 22.03 -14.84
C PRO A 102 21.12 20.94 -14.10
N LEU A 103 20.60 19.75 -13.97
CA LEU A 103 21.24 18.63 -13.27
C LEU A 103 22.41 18.08 -14.09
N SER A 104 23.42 17.49 -13.39
CA SER A 104 24.44 16.71 -14.10
C SER A 104 23.84 15.44 -14.73
N PRO A 105 24.49 14.82 -15.72
CA PRO A 105 23.97 13.58 -16.30
C PRO A 105 23.74 12.48 -15.23
N GLU A 106 24.64 12.32 -14.28
CA GLU A 106 24.54 11.35 -13.19
C GLU A 106 23.37 11.67 -12.27
N GLN A 107 23.11 12.96 -12.00
CA GLN A 107 21.95 13.41 -11.24
C GLN A 107 20.65 13.20 -11.98
N MET A 108 20.63 13.42 -13.30
CA MET A 108 19.46 13.12 -14.16
C MET A 108 19.10 11.64 -14.12
N GLU A 109 20.10 10.76 -14.24
CA GLU A 109 19.91 9.32 -14.12
C GLU A 109 19.39 8.94 -12.74
N SER A 110 19.94 9.54 -11.69
CA SER A 110 19.54 9.30 -10.31
C SER A 110 18.08 9.70 -10.06
N THR A 111 17.63 10.84 -10.59
CA THR A 111 16.21 11.24 -10.47
C THR A 111 15.26 10.29 -11.20
N ILE A 112 15.65 9.76 -12.36
CA ILE A 112 14.87 8.76 -13.07
C ILE A 112 14.81 7.45 -12.29
N LYS A 113 15.94 6.98 -11.76
CA LYS A 113 16.01 5.79 -10.90
C LYS A 113 15.13 5.95 -9.65
N HIS A 114 15.11 7.13 -9.04
CA HIS A 114 14.27 7.48 -7.91
C HIS A 114 12.77 7.23 -8.21
N GLU A 115 12.25 7.74 -9.32
CA GLU A 115 10.85 7.53 -9.69
C GLU A 115 10.51 6.06 -9.96
N ILE A 116 11.41 5.33 -10.61
CA ILE A 116 11.24 3.91 -10.87
C ILE A 116 11.23 3.10 -9.56
N LEU A 117 12.08 3.46 -8.59
CA LEU A 117 12.08 2.81 -7.27
C LEU A 117 10.79 3.08 -6.49
N HIS A 118 10.17 4.27 -6.62
CA HIS A 118 8.84 4.51 -6.07
C HIS A 118 7.80 3.55 -6.68
N VAL A 119 7.86 3.29 -7.99
CA VAL A 119 6.97 2.34 -8.66
C VAL A 119 7.21 0.92 -8.15
N VAL A 120 8.46 0.46 -8.12
CA VAL A 120 8.84 -0.89 -7.66
C VAL A 120 8.45 -1.12 -6.20
N SER A 121 8.58 -0.09 -5.35
CA SER A 121 8.19 -0.14 -3.94
C SER A 121 6.69 0.01 -3.69
N LEU A 122 5.86 0.14 -4.74
CA LEU A 122 4.41 0.38 -4.68
C LEU A 122 4.03 1.60 -3.83
N HIS A 123 4.86 2.64 -3.82
CA HIS A 123 4.64 3.81 -2.98
C HIS A 123 3.35 4.55 -3.31
N LEU A 124 2.85 4.51 -4.56
CA LEU A 124 1.56 5.08 -4.93
C LEU A 124 0.40 4.55 -4.07
N ILE A 125 0.41 3.25 -3.76
CA ILE A 125 -0.64 2.62 -2.96
C ILE A 125 -0.39 2.86 -1.49
N ARG A 126 0.84 2.58 -1.03
CA ARG A 126 1.21 2.73 0.38
C ARG A 126 1.00 4.16 0.88
N ALA A 127 1.24 5.16 0.03
CA ALA A 127 0.94 6.55 0.35
C ALA A 127 -0.55 6.80 0.63
N LYS A 128 -1.46 6.24 -0.18
CA LYS A 128 -2.91 6.38 0.04
C LYS A 128 -3.35 5.83 1.40
N GLU A 129 -2.77 4.71 1.82
CA GLU A 129 -3.05 4.09 3.13
C GLU A 129 -2.47 4.92 4.28
N LEU A 130 -1.20 5.30 4.19
CA LEU A 130 -0.50 6.04 5.23
C LEU A 130 -1.05 7.46 5.43
N ARG A 131 -1.46 8.15 4.36
CA ARG A 131 -2.08 9.48 4.43
C ARG A 131 -3.44 9.51 5.14
N GLN A 132 -4.03 8.36 5.48
CA GLN A 132 -5.22 8.30 6.32
C GLN A 132 -4.90 8.56 7.80
N GLN A 133 -3.66 8.35 8.23
CA GLN A 133 -3.21 8.43 9.61
C GLN A 133 -2.11 9.48 9.84
N TYR A 134 -1.32 9.77 8.82
CA TYR A 134 -0.14 10.63 8.88
C TYR A 134 -0.27 11.83 7.93
N SER A 135 0.47 12.89 8.21
CA SER A 135 0.51 14.06 7.35
C SER A 135 1.16 13.74 5.99
N LYS A 136 0.72 14.43 4.94
CA LYS A 136 1.27 14.28 3.59
C LYS A 136 2.79 14.50 3.57
N LEU A 137 3.27 15.50 4.32
CA LEU A 137 4.70 15.80 4.41
C LEU A 137 5.49 14.65 5.03
N ALA A 138 5.02 14.07 6.16
CA ALA A 138 5.71 12.95 6.79
C ALA A 138 5.82 11.74 5.85
N VAL A 139 4.72 11.44 5.15
CA VAL A 139 4.69 10.31 4.20
C VAL A 139 5.64 10.56 3.02
N ASN A 140 5.61 11.76 2.44
CA ASN A 140 6.51 12.11 1.32
C ASN A 140 7.98 12.01 1.72
N LEU A 141 8.37 12.65 2.83
CA LEU A 141 9.76 12.61 3.32
C LEU A 141 10.22 11.17 3.60
N ALA A 142 9.37 10.35 4.22
CA ALA A 142 9.71 8.98 4.53
C ALA A 142 9.92 8.12 3.27
N MET A 143 9.06 8.27 2.27
CA MET A 143 9.18 7.55 1.00
C MET A 143 10.47 7.94 0.26
N ASP A 144 10.78 9.23 0.22
CA ASP A 144 12.01 9.72 -0.39
C ASP A 144 13.25 9.19 0.34
N VAL A 145 13.25 9.17 1.67
CA VAL A 145 14.35 8.57 2.47
C VAL A 145 14.56 7.11 2.11
N VAL A 146 13.48 6.31 2.01
CA VAL A 146 13.57 4.89 1.65
C VAL A 146 14.22 4.71 0.29
N VAL A 147 13.78 5.46 -0.72
CA VAL A 147 14.28 5.34 -2.09
C VAL A 147 15.71 5.88 -2.22
N ASN A 148 15.96 7.07 -1.67
CA ASN A 148 17.25 7.76 -1.78
C ASN A 148 18.39 7.05 -1.06
N THR A 149 18.08 6.17 -0.10
CA THR A 149 19.11 5.35 0.59
C THR A 149 19.82 4.39 -0.38
N TYR A 150 19.22 4.07 -1.53
CA TYR A 150 19.80 3.16 -2.53
C TYR A 150 20.43 3.85 -3.74
N LEU A 151 20.43 5.20 -3.76
CA LEU A 151 20.85 5.98 -4.92
C LEU A 151 22.10 6.81 -4.62
N ASP A 152 23.01 6.80 -5.58
CA ASP A 152 24.19 7.67 -5.63
C ASP A 152 23.89 8.92 -6.48
N HIS A 153 24.73 9.93 -6.38
CA HIS A 153 24.66 11.16 -7.19
C HIS A 153 23.32 11.89 -7.15
N LEU A 154 22.67 11.89 -5.99
CA LEU A 154 21.40 12.61 -5.81
C LEU A 154 21.60 14.13 -6.00
N PRO A 155 20.60 14.86 -6.54
CA PRO A 155 20.61 16.32 -6.52
C PRO A 155 20.77 16.89 -5.10
N PRO A 156 21.39 18.07 -4.94
CA PRO A 156 21.69 18.61 -3.61
C PRO A 156 20.46 18.96 -2.76
N PHE A 157 19.30 19.10 -3.38
CA PHE A 157 18.02 19.36 -2.72
C PHE A 157 17.24 18.09 -2.34
N SER A 158 17.78 16.91 -2.64
CA SER A 158 17.07 15.64 -2.40
C SER A 158 16.91 15.36 -0.91
N THR A 159 15.76 14.76 -0.57
CA THR A 159 15.44 14.33 0.79
C THR A 159 16.24 13.07 1.14
N THR A 160 17.39 13.24 1.79
CA THR A 160 18.22 12.12 2.27
C THR A 160 17.97 11.84 3.74
N LEU A 161 18.38 10.65 4.22
CA LEU A 161 18.33 10.30 5.64
C LEU A 161 19.05 11.31 6.51
N GLU A 162 20.24 11.78 6.07
CA GLU A 162 21.05 12.76 6.77
C GLU A 162 20.34 14.11 6.81
N TRP A 163 19.78 14.54 5.68
CA TRP A 163 19.00 15.77 5.60
C TRP A 163 17.83 15.76 6.59
N VAL A 164 17.06 14.65 6.65
CA VAL A 164 15.95 14.51 7.60
C VAL A 164 16.46 14.52 9.04
N ASN A 165 17.51 13.77 9.36
CA ASN A 165 18.09 13.73 10.69
C ASN A 165 18.52 15.14 11.16
N MET A 166 19.17 15.91 10.29
CA MET A 166 19.61 17.27 10.61
C MET A 166 18.43 18.23 10.77
N ASN A 167 17.48 18.21 9.84
CA ASN A 167 16.38 19.18 9.85
C ASN A 167 15.35 18.91 10.94
N TYR A 168 15.14 17.66 11.32
CA TYR A 168 14.13 17.27 12.32
C TYR A 168 14.72 16.85 13.66
N ALA A 169 16.05 16.96 13.84
CA ALA A 169 16.78 16.54 15.04
C ALA A 169 16.49 15.08 15.43
N LEU A 170 16.46 14.20 14.43
CA LEU A 170 16.23 12.77 14.57
C LEU A 170 17.54 11.99 14.47
N LEU A 171 17.51 10.74 14.91
CA LEU A 171 18.60 9.76 14.77
C LEU A 171 18.06 8.51 14.09
N LEU A 172 17.55 8.68 12.85
CA LEU A 172 17.02 7.59 12.06
C LEU A 172 18.15 6.68 11.58
N LYS A 173 17.89 5.38 11.59
CA LYS A 173 18.82 4.38 11.07
C LYS A 173 18.56 4.14 9.57
N PRO A 174 19.58 3.82 8.77
CA PRO A 174 19.40 3.43 7.38
C PRO A 174 18.72 2.05 7.26
N PHE A 175 18.06 1.81 6.13
CA PHE A 175 17.44 0.52 5.76
C PHE A 175 16.30 0.04 6.68
N GLU A 176 15.64 0.94 7.36
CA GLU A 176 14.42 0.66 8.12
C GLU A 176 13.17 0.69 7.23
N SER A 177 12.03 0.24 7.76
CA SER A 177 10.77 0.22 7.02
C SER A 177 10.20 1.63 6.78
N LEU A 178 9.35 1.77 5.77
CA LEU A 178 8.65 3.02 5.48
C LEU A 178 7.83 3.48 6.70
N GLU A 179 7.13 2.56 7.35
CA GLU A 179 6.29 2.82 8.52
C GLU A 179 7.11 3.37 9.69
N TYR A 180 8.33 2.83 9.90
CA TYR A 180 9.26 3.35 10.90
C TYR A 180 9.60 4.82 10.63
N TYR A 181 9.96 5.16 9.38
CA TYR A 181 10.30 6.54 9.04
C TYR A 181 9.12 7.48 9.16
N VAL A 182 7.94 7.08 8.68
CA VAL A 182 6.73 7.90 8.78
C VAL A 182 6.38 8.21 10.23
N ASP A 183 6.40 7.21 11.12
CA ASP A 183 6.10 7.36 12.54
C ASP A 183 7.05 8.35 13.22
N LYS A 184 8.38 8.20 12.99
CA LYS A 184 9.40 9.06 13.59
C LYS A 184 9.35 10.49 13.07
N ILE A 185 9.15 10.67 11.76
CA ILE A 185 9.05 12.00 11.14
C ILE A 185 7.77 12.70 11.60
N GLN A 186 6.62 12.00 11.64
CA GLN A 186 5.37 12.56 12.13
C GLN A 186 5.50 13.02 13.58
N GLY A 187 6.06 12.20 14.46
CA GLY A 187 6.29 12.59 15.86
C GLY A 187 7.16 13.85 16.00
N ALA A 188 8.16 14.04 15.13
CA ALA A 188 8.98 15.24 15.12
C ALA A 188 8.22 16.48 14.59
N LEU A 189 7.31 16.29 13.61
CA LEU A 189 6.46 17.35 13.10
C LEU A 189 5.44 17.81 14.14
N ASP A 190 4.82 16.88 14.86
CA ASP A 190 3.85 17.17 15.92
C ASP A 190 4.50 17.99 17.05
N LEU A 191 5.71 17.61 17.48
CA LEU A 191 6.49 18.36 18.47
C LEU A 191 6.86 19.78 18.04
N ARG A 192 6.96 20.05 16.73
CA ARG A 192 7.21 21.38 16.19
C ARG A 192 5.95 22.24 16.15
N THR A 193 4.81 21.64 15.80
CA THR A 193 3.53 22.32 15.76
C THR A 193 3.13 22.85 17.14
N ASP A 194 3.41 22.09 18.20
CA ASP A 194 3.15 22.50 19.59
C ASP A 194 4.05 23.65 20.08
N LYS A 195 5.14 23.94 19.35
CA LYS A 195 6.09 25.02 19.69
C LYS A 195 5.91 26.31 18.87
N LYS A 196 4.98 26.36 17.92
CA LYS A 196 4.73 27.56 17.10
C LYS A 196 3.79 28.56 17.79
N ASP A 197 4.35 29.28 18.80
CA ASP A 197 3.98 30.65 19.14
C ASP A 197 5.08 31.65 18.72
N LEU A 198 5.68 31.49 17.54
CA LEU A 198 6.63 32.45 16.99
C LEU A 198 6.14 32.95 15.64
N PRO A 199 6.17 34.28 15.40
CA PRO A 199 5.60 34.87 14.18
C PRO A 199 6.37 34.42 12.93
N GLU A 200 5.59 34.12 11.90
CA GLU A 200 6.11 33.87 10.55
C GLU A 200 6.86 35.13 10.09
N SER A 201 8.12 34.97 9.74
CA SER A 201 8.85 36.02 9.05
C SER A 201 8.33 36.10 7.62
N ASP A 202 7.60 37.19 7.33
CA ASP A 202 7.31 37.63 5.98
C ASP A 202 8.62 37.75 5.19
N SER A 203 8.87 36.81 4.31
CA SER A 203 9.85 37.00 3.24
C SER A 203 9.10 37.32 1.95
N ASP A 204 8.69 38.60 1.86
CA ASP A 204 8.52 39.24 0.56
C ASP A 204 9.85 39.23 -0.16
N SER A 205 10.01 38.34 -1.11
CA SER A 205 11.11 38.37 -2.06
C SER A 205 10.62 37.99 -3.44
N ASP A 206 10.65 38.99 -4.29
CA ASP A 206 10.74 39.02 -5.75
C ASP A 206 10.05 37.86 -6.51
N GLU A 207 9.07 38.28 -7.34
CA GLU A 207 8.41 37.52 -8.40
C GLU A 207 9.41 36.95 -9.43
N SER A 208 10.19 35.95 -9.07
CA SER A 208 10.78 35.05 -10.06
C SER A 208 9.84 33.87 -10.26
N ILE A 209 9.34 33.73 -11.49
CA ILE A 209 8.40 32.69 -11.95
C ILE A 209 9.01 31.28 -11.90
N ALA A 210 10.19 31.08 -11.32
CA ALA A 210 10.84 29.80 -11.19
C ALA A 210 10.13 28.97 -10.11
N VAL A 211 9.43 27.92 -10.52
CA VAL A 211 8.94 26.86 -9.61
C VAL A 211 10.16 26.31 -8.87
N SER A 212 10.25 26.58 -7.56
CA SER A 212 11.32 26.05 -6.73
C SER A 212 10.94 24.64 -6.26
N TYR A 213 11.95 23.79 -6.01
CA TYR A 213 11.75 22.47 -5.42
C TYR A 213 11.06 22.56 -4.06
N ASP A 214 9.96 21.82 -3.87
CA ASP A 214 9.18 21.79 -2.63
C ASP A 214 8.94 20.33 -2.19
N PRO A 215 9.60 19.85 -1.12
CA PRO A 215 9.43 18.47 -0.64
C PRO A 215 8.00 18.09 -0.25
N ALA A 216 7.17 19.07 0.10
CA ALA A 216 5.77 18.83 0.43
C ALA A 216 4.91 18.50 -0.79
N LYS A 217 5.36 18.90 -1.99
CA LYS A 217 4.63 18.79 -3.25
C LYS A 217 5.23 17.81 -4.26
N THR A 218 6.31 17.13 -3.93
CA THR A 218 7.01 16.20 -4.86
C THR A 218 6.10 15.11 -5.42
N HIS A 219 5.11 14.67 -4.66
CA HIS A 219 4.21 13.58 -5.02
C HIS A 219 2.75 14.02 -5.28
N ASP A 220 2.52 15.30 -5.61
CA ASP A 220 1.17 15.82 -5.88
C ASP A 220 0.53 15.17 -7.11
N LEU A 221 1.35 14.75 -8.08
CA LEU A 221 0.90 14.02 -9.27
C LEU A 221 0.17 12.71 -8.96
N TRP A 222 0.45 12.08 -7.80
CA TRP A 222 -0.22 10.84 -7.42
C TRP A 222 -1.71 11.06 -7.11
N ASP A 223 -2.09 12.26 -6.70
CA ASP A 223 -3.48 12.62 -6.43
C ASP A 223 -4.28 12.83 -7.73
N GLU A 224 -3.60 13.02 -8.88
CA GLU A 224 -4.20 13.13 -10.21
C GLU A 224 -4.37 11.77 -10.93
N GLY A 225 -3.89 10.68 -10.35
CA GLY A 225 -3.96 9.34 -10.94
C GLY A 225 -5.35 8.72 -10.90
N ASP A 226 -5.54 7.69 -11.71
CA ASP A 226 -6.75 6.88 -11.68
C ASP A 226 -6.87 6.16 -10.33
N ASP A 227 -8.09 5.97 -9.84
CA ASP A 227 -8.34 5.19 -8.62
C ASP A 227 -8.31 3.69 -8.94
N ILE A 228 -7.09 3.13 -8.93
CA ILE A 228 -6.81 1.74 -9.27
C ILE A 228 -6.66 0.92 -8.00
N ASP A 229 -7.21 -0.29 -8.00
CA ASP A 229 -7.03 -1.22 -6.90
C ASP A 229 -5.59 -1.73 -6.83
N GLU A 230 -5.15 -2.06 -5.61
CA GLU A 230 -3.80 -2.52 -5.32
C GLU A 230 -3.39 -3.74 -6.16
N GLU A 231 -4.28 -4.73 -6.31
CA GLU A 231 -3.98 -5.97 -7.02
C GLU A 231 -3.69 -5.70 -8.51
N THR A 232 -4.47 -4.82 -9.12
CA THR A 232 -4.29 -4.42 -10.52
C THR A 232 -2.97 -3.66 -10.72
N LEU A 233 -2.68 -2.66 -9.87
CA LEU A 233 -1.44 -1.90 -9.98
C LEU A 233 -0.21 -2.81 -9.78
N ARG A 234 -0.26 -3.72 -8.79
CA ARG A 234 0.81 -4.70 -8.55
C ARG A 234 1.07 -5.57 -9.78
N LYS A 235 0.02 -6.11 -10.42
CA LYS A 235 0.15 -6.92 -11.64
C LYS A 235 0.77 -6.15 -12.81
N PHE A 236 0.44 -4.86 -12.94
CA PHE A 236 1.09 -4.02 -13.94
C PHE A 236 2.56 -3.78 -13.58
N THR A 237 2.88 -3.48 -12.32
CA THR A 237 4.26 -3.31 -11.85
C THR A 237 5.09 -4.56 -12.12
N GLU A 238 4.56 -5.75 -11.81
CA GLU A 238 5.24 -7.03 -12.10
C GLU A 238 5.54 -7.22 -13.58
N LYS A 239 4.60 -6.89 -14.46
CA LYS A 239 4.83 -6.96 -15.91
C LYS A 239 5.94 -6.01 -16.37
N TYR A 240 5.99 -4.80 -15.84
CA TYR A 240 7.05 -3.85 -16.13
C TYR A 240 8.41 -4.37 -15.63
N ILE A 241 8.46 -4.92 -14.43
CA ILE A 241 9.65 -5.53 -13.85
C ILE A 241 10.12 -6.70 -14.71
N ASP A 242 9.25 -7.67 -15.02
CA ASP A 242 9.60 -8.87 -15.78
C ASP A 242 10.14 -8.51 -17.18
N ALA A 243 9.56 -7.49 -17.81
CA ALA A 243 10.04 -7.00 -19.10
C ALA A 243 11.37 -6.22 -19.00
N SER A 244 11.75 -5.74 -17.82
CA SER A 244 12.96 -4.95 -17.56
C SER A 244 14.12 -5.79 -17.05
N CYS A 245 13.88 -6.97 -16.49
CA CYS A 245 14.91 -7.89 -16.00
C CYS A 245 15.63 -8.60 -17.17
N LYS A 246 16.54 -7.90 -17.85
CA LYS A 246 17.29 -8.42 -19.02
C LYS A 246 18.78 -8.59 -18.77
N GLY A 247 19.27 -8.31 -17.57
CA GLY A 247 20.68 -8.41 -17.17
C GLY A 247 20.81 -8.84 -15.73
N GLU A 248 22.03 -8.72 -15.20
CA GLU A 248 22.28 -8.89 -13.78
C GLU A 248 21.67 -7.70 -13.03
N LEU A 249 20.97 -7.99 -11.95
CA LEU A 249 20.36 -6.99 -11.07
C LEU A 249 21.30 -6.72 -9.90
N SER A 250 21.24 -5.50 -9.36
CA SER A 250 21.89 -5.22 -8.08
C SER A 250 21.16 -5.92 -6.93
N ASN A 251 21.90 -6.31 -5.89
CA ASN A 251 21.35 -7.08 -4.75
C ASN A 251 20.13 -6.41 -4.10
N TYR A 252 20.09 -5.06 -4.04
CA TYR A 252 18.96 -4.34 -3.47
C TYR A 252 17.72 -4.42 -4.37
N LEU A 253 17.89 -4.34 -5.70
CA LEU A 253 16.77 -4.51 -6.65
C LEU A 253 16.22 -5.92 -6.62
N GLU A 254 17.09 -6.94 -6.58
CA GLU A 254 16.66 -8.32 -6.41
C GLU A 254 15.82 -8.49 -5.15
N SER A 255 16.28 -7.93 -4.02
CA SER A 255 15.54 -7.98 -2.75
C SER A 255 14.20 -7.24 -2.83
N MET A 256 14.14 -6.07 -3.47
CA MET A 256 12.89 -5.32 -3.65
C MET A 256 11.90 -6.08 -4.54
N ILE A 257 12.38 -6.63 -5.67
CA ILE A 257 11.57 -7.41 -6.60
C ILE A 257 11.09 -8.71 -5.94
N ALA A 258 11.95 -9.40 -5.18
CA ALA A 258 11.57 -10.56 -4.40
C ALA A 258 10.48 -10.20 -3.38
N ALA A 259 10.66 -9.14 -2.60
CA ALA A 259 9.67 -8.68 -1.64
C ALA A 259 8.32 -8.31 -2.29
N LEU A 260 8.34 -7.73 -3.50
CA LEU A 260 7.12 -7.43 -4.25
C LEU A 260 6.41 -8.72 -4.73
N LYS A 261 7.18 -9.70 -5.21
CA LYS A 261 6.67 -11.00 -5.67
C LYS A 261 6.25 -11.89 -4.50
N ASP A 262 7.05 -11.96 -3.44
CA ASP A 262 6.75 -12.74 -2.22
C ASP A 262 5.52 -12.19 -1.48
N ALA A 263 5.29 -10.88 -1.55
CA ALA A 263 4.05 -10.29 -1.02
C ALA A 263 2.77 -10.81 -1.73
N GLN A 264 2.87 -11.49 -2.88
CA GLN A 264 1.76 -12.27 -3.44
C GLN A 264 1.51 -13.58 -2.66
N GLU A 265 2.54 -14.18 -2.06
CA GLU A 265 2.39 -15.44 -1.35
C GLU A 265 2.04 -15.24 0.12
N ASP A 266 2.44 -14.13 0.77
CA ASP A 266 2.45 -14.00 2.23
C ASP A 266 1.91 -12.70 2.84
N LEU A 267 0.95 -12.01 2.22
CA LEU A 267 0.12 -11.17 3.08
C LEU A 267 -0.64 -12.12 4.02
N PRO A 268 -0.45 -11.98 5.35
CA PRO A 268 -1.11 -12.86 6.29
C PRO A 268 -2.60 -12.87 5.99
N TRP A 269 -3.19 -14.05 5.89
CA TRP A 269 -4.61 -14.23 5.54
C TRP A 269 -5.56 -13.35 6.35
N HIS A 270 -5.17 -12.94 7.55
CA HIS A 270 -5.91 -12.05 8.42
C HIS A 270 -6.07 -10.62 7.86
N TRP A 271 -5.13 -10.10 7.05
CA TRP A 271 -5.29 -8.82 6.36
C TRP A 271 -6.40 -8.89 5.30
N TYR A 272 -6.47 -10.02 4.57
CA TYR A 272 -7.56 -10.25 3.64
C TYR A 272 -8.89 -10.39 4.35
N LEU A 273 -8.91 -11.06 5.48
CA LEU A 273 -10.11 -11.20 6.31
C LEU A 273 -10.60 -9.81 6.77
N LYS A 274 -9.70 -8.94 7.24
CA LYS A 274 -10.03 -7.57 7.64
C LYS A 274 -10.61 -6.75 6.47
N LYS A 275 -10.00 -6.84 5.28
CA LYS A 275 -10.48 -6.21 4.05
C LYS A 275 -11.86 -6.75 3.64
N LEU A 276 -12.04 -8.07 3.68
CA LEU A 276 -13.31 -8.71 3.33
C LEU A 276 -14.43 -8.35 4.30
N VAL A 277 -14.18 -8.37 5.60
CA VAL A 277 -15.16 -7.97 6.63
C VAL A 277 -15.51 -6.48 6.50
N GLY A 278 -14.52 -5.61 6.29
CA GLY A 278 -14.71 -4.18 6.08
C GLY A 278 -15.49 -3.81 4.81
N SER A 279 -15.47 -4.69 3.80
CA SER A 279 -16.18 -4.49 2.51
C SER A 279 -17.56 -5.11 2.46
N VAL A 280 -18.02 -5.77 3.53
CA VAL A 280 -19.38 -6.28 3.62
C VAL A 280 -20.38 -5.11 3.69
N THR A 281 -21.35 -5.10 2.79
CA THR A 281 -22.30 -3.99 2.62
C THR A 281 -23.11 -3.77 3.89
N SER A 282 -22.96 -2.59 4.51
CA SER A 282 -23.71 -2.23 5.70
C SER A 282 -25.18 -1.95 5.34
N THR A 283 -26.11 -2.69 5.94
CA THR A 283 -27.54 -2.37 5.87
C THR A 283 -27.83 -1.13 6.73
N TRP A 284 -28.48 -0.15 6.14
CA TRP A 284 -28.91 1.06 6.80
C TRP A 284 -30.28 0.86 7.42
N LYS A 285 -30.39 1.04 8.73
CA LYS A 285 -31.68 1.08 9.41
C LYS A 285 -32.09 2.53 9.65
N LYS A 286 -33.29 2.93 9.19
CA LYS A 286 -33.88 4.22 9.55
C LYS A 286 -34.20 4.22 11.03
N THR A 287 -33.81 5.28 11.74
CA THR A 287 -34.05 5.44 13.18
C THR A 287 -34.38 6.88 13.51
N THR A 288 -35.32 7.07 14.42
CA THR A 288 -35.66 8.40 14.98
C THR A 288 -34.66 8.85 16.06
N MET A 289 -33.79 7.95 16.54
CA MET A 289 -32.76 8.30 17.54
C MET A 289 -31.58 9.10 16.98
N ARG A 290 -31.47 9.20 15.67
CA ARG A 290 -30.44 10.04 15.01
C ARG A 290 -31.09 11.00 14.04
N ARG A 291 -30.60 12.25 14.01
CA ARG A 291 -31.04 13.26 13.05
C ARG A 291 -30.62 12.91 11.63
N ASN A 292 -31.45 13.33 10.67
CA ASN A 292 -31.10 13.19 9.26
C ASN A 292 -29.90 14.08 8.91
N ARG A 293 -28.81 13.52 8.41
CA ARG A 293 -27.60 14.28 8.09
C ARG A 293 -27.76 15.32 6.98
N ARG A 294 -28.72 15.11 6.05
CA ARG A 294 -28.97 16.02 4.93
C ARG A 294 -29.89 17.18 5.30
N GLN A 295 -30.74 16.97 6.31
CA GLN A 295 -31.71 17.95 6.80
C GLN A 295 -31.77 17.86 8.34
N PRO A 296 -30.74 18.35 9.04
CA PRO A 296 -30.63 18.18 10.49
C PRO A 296 -31.68 18.96 11.28
N GLU A 297 -32.28 20.02 10.69
CA GLU A 297 -33.32 20.84 11.28
C GLU A 297 -34.71 20.17 11.23
N ARG A 298 -34.89 19.17 10.41
CA ARG A 298 -36.17 18.45 10.31
C ARG A 298 -36.19 17.24 11.22
N LEU A 299 -36.78 17.38 12.39
CA LEU A 299 -36.86 16.33 13.42
C LEU A 299 -37.86 15.21 13.05
N ASP A 300 -38.75 15.47 12.11
CA ASP A 300 -39.71 14.49 11.56
C ASP A 300 -39.06 13.45 10.63
N LEU A 301 -37.85 13.74 10.14
CA LEU A 301 -37.15 12.82 9.25
C LEU A 301 -36.22 11.88 10.03
N PRO A 302 -36.40 10.55 9.88
CA PRO A 302 -35.54 9.59 10.52
C PRO A 302 -34.11 9.66 9.96
N GLY A 303 -33.14 9.63 10.83
CA GLY A 303 -31.74 9.44 10.46
C GLY A 303 -31.45 7.98 10.11
N CYS A 304 -30.23 7.69 9.65
CA CYS A 304 -29.79 6.36 9.35
C CYS A 304 -28.75 5.88 10.38
N LEU A 305 -28.98 4.72 10.93
CA LEU A 305 -28.02 3.99 11.76
C LEU A 305 -27.41 2.88 10.90
N ARG A 306 -26.09 2.77 10.87
CA ARG A 306 -25.44 1.57 10.35
C ARG A 306 -25.70 0.44 11.35
N SER A 307 -26.54 -0.49 10.98
CA SER A 307 -26.83 -1.71 11.74
C SER A 307 -26.39 -2.87 10.87
N HIS A 308 -25.10 -3.18 10.89
CA HIS A 308 -24.60 -4.36 10.20
C HIS A 308 -23.99 -5.31 11.22
N THR A 309 -24.55 -6.51 11.30
CA THR A 309 -23.93 -7.65 11.96
C THR A 309 -23.44 -8.55 10.85
N ALA A 310 -22.13 -8.59 10.66
CA ALA A 310 -21.52 -9.47 9.65
C ALA A 310 -21.72 -10.94 10.07
N LYS A 311 -22.29 -11.75 9.17
CA LYS A 311 -22.43 -13.18 9.38
C LYS A 311 -21.31 -13.91 8.69
N ILE A 312 -20.42 -14.51 9.47
CA ILE A 312 -19.23 -15.22 9.01
C ILE A 312 -19.46 -16.72 9.25
N LEU A 313 -19.31 -17.52 8.23
CA LEU A 313 -19.27 -18.97 8.33
C LEU A 313 -17.82 -19.44 8.24
N ILE A 314 -17.35 -20.14 9.25
CA ILE A 314 -16.05 -20.83 9.24
C ILE A 314 -16.32 -22.29 8.87
N GLY A 315 -15.88 -22.71 7.69
CA GLY A 315 -15.81 -24.11 7.29
C GLY A 315 -14.50 -24.72 7.79
N LEU A 316 -14.57 -25.79 8.51
CA LEU A 316 -13.43 -26.53 9.03
C LEU A 316 -13.39 -27.92 8.43
N ASP A 317 -12.31 -28.22 7.74
CA ASP A 317 -12.00 -29.57 7.30
C ASP A 317 -11.48 -30.41 8.46
N ILE A 318 -12.20 -31.47 8.79
CA ILE A 318 -11.83 -32.37 9.88
C ILE A 318 -11.13 -33.66 9.41
N SER A 319 -10.71 -33.71 8.14
CA SER A 319 -10.11 -34.88 7.49
C SER A 319 -8.71 -35.31 8.00
N GLY A 320 -8.23 -34.76 9.11
CA GLY A 320 -7.06 -35.29 9.84
C GLY A 320 -5.75 -34.53 9.62
N SER A 321 -5.66 -33.61 8.68
CA SER A 321 -4.43 -32.91 8.32
C SER A 321 -4.24 -31.54 9.00
N VAL A 322 -5.31 -30.95 9.54
CA VAL A 322 -5.28 -29.70 10.31
C VAL A 322 -5.16 -30.05 11.79
N THR A 323 -4.17 -29.53 12.50
CA THR A 323 -4.00 -29.77 13.94
C THR A 323 -4.96 -28.92 14.78
N ASP A 324 -5.30 -29.37 16.00
CA ASP A 324 -6.13 -28.61 16.93
C ASP A 324 -5.51 -27.26 17.30
N ALA A 325 -4.18 -27.19 17.37
CA ALA A 325 -3.45 -25.96 17.64
C ALA A 325 -3.62 -24.95 16.50
N GLU A 326 -3.42 -25.35 15.23
CA GLU A 326 -3.62 -24.51 14.07
C GLU A 326 -5.08 -24.01 13.98
N PHE A 327 -6.03 -24.87 14.30
CA PHE A 327 -7.44 -24.52 14.32
C PHE A 327 -7.78 -23.46 15.39
N ARG A 328 -7.34 -23.69 16.64
CA ARG A 328 -7.56 -22.73 17.74
C ARG A 328 -6.90 -21.38 17.45
N GLN A 329 -5.71 -21.40 16.91
CA GLN A 329 -5.00 -20.21 16.46
C GLN A 329 -5.80 -19.45 15.40
N ALA A 330 -6.26 -20.14 14.35
CA ALA A 330 -7.03 -19.55 13.27
C ALA A 330 -8.35 -18.92 13.74
N ILE A 331 -9.08 -19.62 14.63
CA ILE A 331 -10.30 -19.05 15.23
C ILE A 331 -9.97 -17.86 16.13
N GLY A 332 -8.91 -17.92 16.91
CA GLY A 332 -8.45 -16.81 17.75
C GLY A 332 -8.18 -15.55 16.92
N GLU A 333 -7.51 -15.70 15.78
CA GLU A 333 -7.27 -14.60 14.84
C GLU A 333 -8.58 -14.04 14.24
N VAL A 334 -9.51 -14.91 13.81
CA VAL A 334 -10.83 -14.47 13.33
C VAL A 334 -11.57 -13.68 14.41
N LEU A 335 -11.64 -14.18 15.63
CA LEU A 335 -12.30 -13.51 16.75
C LEU A 335 -11.64 -12.16 17.08
N HIS A 336 -10.31 -12.11 17.07
CA HIS A 336 -9.56 -10.88 17.31
C HIS A 336 -9.86 -9.81 16.26
N LEU A 337 -9.87 -10.17 14.99
CA LEU A 337 -10.13 -9.24 13.88
C LEU A 337 -11.56 -8.72 13.85
N VAL A 338 -12.53 -9.55 14.24
CA VAL A 338 -13.94 -9.16 14.24
C VAL A 338 -14.38 -8.50 15.55
N ARG A 339 -13.51 -8.41 16.55
CA ARG A 339 -13.80 -7.80 17.86
C ARG A 339 -14.32 -6.37 17.78
N CYS A 340 -13.84 -5.62 16.79
CA CYS A 340 -14.25 -4.23 16.52
C CYS A 340 -15.56 -4.09 15.72
N TYR A 341 -16.18 -5.20 15.28
CA TYR A 341 -17.37 -5.19 14.47
C TYR A 341 -18.48 -6.02 15.13
N ASN A 342 -19.75 -5.62 14.97
CA ASN A 342 -20.86 -6.51 15.31
C ASN A 342 -20.86 -7.71 14.37
N HIS A 343 -20.65 -8.91 14.89
CA HIS A 343 -20.52 -10.13 14.12
C HIS A 343 -21.28 -11.30 14.71
N GLU A 344 -21.63 -12.25 13.86
CA GLU A 344 -22.13 -13.58 14.24
C GLU A 344 -21.25 -14.60 13.50
N ILE A 345 -20.55 -15.43 14.24
CA ILE A 345 -19.68 -16.46 13.68
C ILE A 345 -20.33 -17.83 13.89
N ILE A 346 -20.45 -18.56 12.79
CA ILE A 346 -20.91 -19.94 12.77
C ILE A 346 -19.74 -20.81 12.35
N VAL A 347 -19.44 -21.87 13.10
CA VAL A 347 -18.44 -22.88 12.72
C VAL A 347 -19.19 -24.10 12.18
N ALA A 348 -18.76 -24.59 11.04
CA ALA A 348 -19.25 -25.84 10.44
C ALA A 348 -18.05 -26.80 10.27
N GLU A 349 -18.06 -27.89 11.01
CA GLU A 349 -17.09 -28.98 10.88
C GLU A 349 -17.59 -29.95 9.83
N CYS A 350 -16.76 -30.18 8.80
CA CYS A 350 -17.13 -30.96 7.62
C CYS A 350 -16.01 -31.92 7.22
N ASP A 351 -16.39 -33.12 6.84
CA ASP A 351 -15.59 -34.08 6.08
C ASP A 351 -16.20 -34.27 4.67
N ASP A 352 -16.93 -35.34 4.43
CA ASP A 352 -17.80 -35.55 3.29
C ASP A 352 -19.23 -34.99 3.52
N GLU A 353 -19.60 -34.75 4.78
CA GLU A 353 -20.84 -34.14 5.23
C GLU A 353 -20.56 -33.18 6.40
N ILE A 354 -21.53 -32.26 6.67
CA ILE A 354 -21.46 -31.42 7.86
C ILE A 354 -21.77 -32.27 9.09
N ARG A 355 -20.77 -32.47 9.95
CA ARG A 355 -20.90 -33.28 11.16
C ARG A 355 -21.43 -32.47 12.33
N ARG A 356 -21.02 -31.20 12.43
CA ARG A 356 -21.42 -30.32 13.53
C ARG A 356 -21.44 -28.86 13.10
N THR A 357 -22.43 -28.10 13.57
CA THR A 357 -22.45 -26.64 13.47
C THR A 357 -22.71 -26.04 14.83
N TYR A 358 -22.00 -24.94 15.14
CA TYR A 358 -22.18 -24.19 16.37
C TYR A 358 -21.80 -22.71 16.20
N ARG A 359 -22.28 -21.86 17.08
CA ARG A 359 -21.98 -20.43 17.08
C ARG A 359 -20.92 -20.15 18.11
N ILE A 360 -20.02 -19.24 17.79
CA ILE A 360 -18.97 -18.77 18.68
C ILE A 360 -19.04 -17.25 18.86
N ARG A 361 -18.76 -16.82 20.10
CA ARG A 361 -18.60 -15.41 20.47
C ARG A 361 -17.26 -15.15 21.15
N THR A 362 -16.78 -16.13 21.85
CA THR A 362 -15.51 -16.13 22.62
C THR A 362 -14.72 -17.40 22.33
N MET A 363 -13.46 -17.44 22.75
CA MET A 363 -12.63 -18.63 22.61
C MET A 363 -13.17 -19.83 23.43
N ASP A 364 -13.90 -19.56 24.50
CA ASP A 364 -14.48 -20.61 25.35
C ASP A 364 -15.61 -21.39 24.63
N ASP A 365 -16.23 -20.77 23.63
CA ASP A 365 -17.26 -21.42 22.81
C ASP A 365 -16.67 -22.42 21.80
N VAL A 366 -15.34 -22.41 21.61
CA VAL A 366 -14.65 -23.27 20.65
C VAL A 366 -14.59 -24.69 21.17
N ARG A 367 -15.26 -25.59 20.47
CA ARG A 367 -15.31 -27.00 20.85
C ARG A 367 -14.09 -27.74 20.35
N GLY A 368 -13.67 -28.76 21.08
CA GLY A 368 -12.64 -29.71 20.65
C GLY A 368 -13.07 -30.38 19.34
N ARG A 369 -12.11 -30.60 18.46
CA ARG A 369 -12.32 -31.20 17.15
C ARG A 369 -12.93 -32.58 17.24
N LEU A 370 -13.76 -32.98 16.27
CA LEU A 370 -14.24 -34.35 16.12
C LEU A 370 -13.10 -35.19 15.49
N ASP A 371 -12.78 -36.30 16.11
CA ASP A 371 -11.79 -37.26 15.60
C ASP A 371 -12.49 -38.29 14.67
N ILE A 372 -12.94 -37.81 13.53
CA ILE A 372 -13.59 -38.62 12.50
C ILE A 372 -12.69 -38.64 11.27
N ARG A 373 -12.44 -39.77 10.69
CA ARG A 373 -11.66 -39.96 9.48
C ARG A 373 -12.60 -40.23 8.32
N GLY A 374 -12.88 -39.21 7.52
CA GLY A 374 -13.67 -39.28 6.28
C GLY A 374 -12.93 -38.70 5.08
N GLY A 375 -13.52 -38.80 3.90
CA GLY A 375 -13.09 -38.04 2.72
C GLY A 375 -13.36 -36.55 2.91
N THR A 376 -12.78 -35.67 2.08
CA THR A 376 -13.02 -34.23 2.15
C THR A 376 -13.90 -33.77 0.99
N ALA A 377 -15.09 -33.25 1.32
CA ALA A 377 -15.96 -32.57 0.38
C ALA A 377 -16.21 -31.12 0.83
N TYR A 378 -16.01 -30.16 -0.07
CA TYR A 378 -16.24 -28.74 0.23
C TYR A 378 -17.69 -28.31 0.02
N SER A 379 -18.37 -28.95 -0.93
CA SER A 379 -19.74 -28.62 -1.37
C SER A 379 -20.80 -28.58 -0.27
N PRO A 380 -20.77 -29.43 0.79
CA PRO A 380 -21.75 -29.35 1.87
C PRO A 380 -21.73 -28.03 2.64
N VAL A 381 -20.55 -27.47 2.91
CA VAL A 381 -20.41 -26.17 3.60
C VAL A 381 -21.00 -25.05 2.77
N PHE A 382 -20.80 -25.05 1.45
CA PHE A 382 -21.39 -24.07 0.54
C PHE A 382 -22.91 -24.23 0.40
N ALA A 383 -23.42 -25.46 0.41
CA ALA A 383 -24.85 -25.72 0.47
C ALA A 383 -25.47 -25.12 1.74
N TYR A 384 -24.83 -25.32 2.88
CA TYR A 384 -25.26 -24.74 4.16
C TYR A 384 -25.17 -23.22 4.14
N ALA A 385 -24.05 -22.65 3.67
CA ALA A 385 -23.86 -21.20 3.54
C ALA A 385 -24.97 -20.54 2.71
N ASN A 386 -25.37 -21.18 1.60
CA ASN A 386 -26.44 -20.71 0.74
C ASN A 386 -27.80 -20.62 1.46
N THR A 387 -28.02 -21.43 2.50
CA THR A 387 -29.27 -21.42 3.30
C THR A 387 -29.24 -20.37 4.42
N GLN A 388 -28.04 -20.08 5.00
CA GLN A 388 -27.89 -19.23 6.18
C GLN A 388 -27.75 -17.73 5.87
N ARG A 389 -27.68 -17.30 4.60
CA ARG A 389 -27.46 -15.90 4.17
C ARG A 389 -26.25 -15.29 4.86
N VAL A 390 -25.10 -15.95 4.74
CA VAL A 390 -23.82 -15.46 5.25
C VAL A 390 -23.25 -14.37 4.34
N ASP A 391 -22.40 -13.52 4.88
CA ASP A 391 -21.71 -12.46 4.15
C ASP A 391 -20.30 -12.90 3.71
N LEU A 392 -19.68 -13.79 4.49
CA LEU A 392 -18.34 -14.30 4.25
C LEU A 392 -18.23 -15.75 4.67
N VAL A 393 -17.58 -16.57 3.85
CA VAL A 393 -17.15 -17.94 4.19
C VAL A 393 -15.62 -17.95 4.27
N VAL A 394 -15.08 -18.40 5.40
CA VAL A 394 -13.65 -18.69 5.59
C VAL A 394 -13.51 -20.20 5.71
N TYR A 395 -12.84 -20.82 4.76
CA TYR A 395 -12.71 -22.29 4.73
C TYR A 395 -11.28 -22.70 5.03
N PHE A 396 -11.08 -23.43 6.14
CA PHE A 396 -9.81 -24.01 6.53
C PHE A 396 -9.70 -25.45 6.04
N THR A 397 -8.66 -25.75 5.25
CA THR A 397 -8.41 -27.09 4.67
C THR A 397 -6.92 -27.28 4.40
N ASP A 398 -6.48 -28.52 4.24
CA ASP A 398 -5.15 -28.86 3.72
C ASP A 398 -5.08 -28.80 2.17
N GLY A 399 -6.18 -28.44 1.54
CA GLY A 399 -6.29 -28.32 0.09
C GLY A 399 -6.61 -29.63 -0.64
N LYS A 400 -6.74 -30.76 0.05
CA LYS A 400 -7.05 -32.06 -0.54
C LYS A 400 -8.54 -32.32 -0.42
N GLY A 401 -9.28 -32.30 -1.52
CA GLY A 401 -10.71 -32.52 -1.54
C GLY A 401 -11.25 -32.58 -2.95
N GLU A 402 -12.50 -32.12 -3.15
CA GLU A 402 -13.14 -32.11 -4.45
C GLU A 402 -12.33 -31.32 -5.51
N GLU A 403 -12.32 -31.79 -6.75
CA GLU A 403 -11.73 -31.05 -7.88
C GLU A 403 -12.69 -29.96 -8.43
N LYS A 404 -13.99 -30.08 -8.14
CA LYS A 404 -15.03 -29.16 -8.60
C LYS A 404 -16.13 -29.07 -7.55
N LEU A 405 -16.54 -27.83 -7.20
CA LEU A 405 -17.68 -27.60 -6.32
C LEU A 405 -18.98 -28.02 -7.01
N GLN A 406 -19.74 -28.87 -6.36
CA GLN A 406 -21.08 -29.26 -6.82
C GLN A 406 -22.11 -28.14 -6.55
N THR A 407 -21.89 -27.38 -5.44
CA THR A 407 -22.74 -26.26 -5.07
C THR A 407 -21.94 -24.97 -5.12
N PRO A 408 -22.19 -24.07 -6.11
CA PRO A 408 -21.49 -22.81 -6.20
C PRO A 408 -21.95 -21.82 -5.11
N PRO A 409 -21.05 -20.93 -4.62
CA PRO A 409 -21.39 -19.87 -3.69
C PRO A 409 -22.42 -18.89 -4.27
N LYS A 410 -23.32 -18.36 -3.43
CA LYS A 410 -24.37 -17.40 -3.83
C LYS A 410 -24.26 -16.10 -3.06
N GLY A 411 -23.65 -15.07 -3.68
CA GLY A 411 -23.73 -13.68 -3.21
C GLY A 411 -22.88 -13.31 -1.98
N TYR A 412 -22.07 -14.23 -1.44
CA TYR A 412 -21.11 -13.99 -0.36
C TYR A 412 -19.68 -14.14 -0.85
N LYS A 413 -18.74 -13.61 -0.08
CA LYS A 413 -17.31 -13.72 -0.38
C LYS A 413 -16.74 -15.01 0.21
N VAL A 414 -15.70 -15.55 -0.42
CA VAL A 414 -15.05 -16.79 0.01
C VAL A 414 -13.55 -16.53 0.20
N LEU A 415 -13.01 -16.97 1.33
CA LEU A 415 -11.60 -16.99 1.65
C LEU A 415 -11.20 -18.43 2.01
N TRP A 416 -10.32 -19.00 1.22
CA TRP A 416 -9.70 -20.30 1.49
C TRP A 416 -8.41 -20.08 2.27
N VAL A 417 -8.24 -20.80 3.36
CA VAL A 417 -7.05 -20.77 4.19
C VAL A 417 -6.46 -22.18 4.21
N LEU A 418 -5.35 -22.34 3.50
CA LEU A 418 -4.63 -23.61 3.45
C LEU A 418 -3.77 -23.75 4.70
N SER A 419 -3.94 -24.86 5.41
CA SER A 419 -3.19 -25.23 6.61
C SER A 419 -2.35 -26.48 6.39
N GLY A 420 -1.34 -26.70 7.21
CA GLY A 420 -0.50 -27.88 7.16
C GLY A 420 0.46 -27.93 5.96
N LYS A 421 0.68 -29.13 5.41
CA LYS A 421 1.61 -29.39 4.29
C LYS A 421 0.99 -29.21 2.89
N GLY A 422 -0.23 -28.68 2.81
CA GLY A 422 -0.94 -28.49 1.54
C GLY A 422 -0.39 -27.30 0.75
N ASP A 423 0.12 -27.54 -0.46
CA ASP A 423 0.68 -26.49 -1.31
C ASP A 423 -0.32 -25.86 -2.27
N LYS A 424 -1.37 -26.59 -2.63
CA LYS A 424 -2.39 -26.13 -3.59
C LYS A 424 -3.76 -26.68 -3.24
N LEU A 425 -4.79 -25.87 -3.52
CA LEU A 425 -6.17 -26.32 -3.42
C LEU A 425 -6.48 -27.27 -4.58
N SER A 426 -7.17 -28.39 -4.31
CA SER A 426 -7.57 -29.38 -5.32
C SER A 426 -8.55 -28.85 -6.36
N LEU A 427 -9.29 -27.79 -6.03
CA LEU A 427 -10.24 -27.17 -6.95
C LEU A 427 -9.55 -26.56 -8.17
N LYS A 428 -9.96 -26.96 -9.37
CA LYS A 428 -9.46 -26.42 -10.65
C LYS A 428 -9.76 -24.93 -10.84
N LYS A 429 -10.88 -24.47 -10.30
CA LYS A 429 -11.29 -23.05 -10.31
C LYS A 429 -11.90 -22.69 -8.95
N PRO A 430 -11.09 -22.26 -7.99
CA PRO A 430 -11.58 -21.83 -6.69
C PRO A 430 -12.38 -20.53 -6.83
N PHE A 431 -13.50 -20.44 -6.11
CA PHE A 431 -14.20 -19.18 -5.92
C PHE A 431 -13.54 -18.39 -4.77
N GLY A 432 -13.24 -17.13 -4.99
CA GLY A 432 -12.66 -16.26 -3.97
C GLY A 432 -11.14 -16.35 -3.90
N LEU A 433 -10.58 -15.96 -2.76
CA LEU A 433 -9.14 -15.87 -2.53
C LEU A 433 -8.63 -17.13 -1.83
N VAL A 434 -7.47 -17.62 -2.25
CA VAL A 434 -6.76 -18.73 -1.60
C VAL A 434 -5.51 -18.18 -0.93
N LYS A 435 -5.36 -18.43 0.37
CA LYS A 435 -4.21 -18.00 1.18
C LYS A 435 -3.72 -19.15 2.04
N ARG A 436 -2.43 -19.08 2.45
CA ARG A 436 -1.85 -20.03 3.39
C ARG A 436 -1.96 -19.51 4.81
N LEU A 437 -2.12 -20.43 5.77
CA LEU A 437 -1.96 -20.12 7.17
C LEU A 437 -0.46 -19.95 7.45
N THR A 438 -0.04 -18.72 7.67
CA THR A 438 1.33 -18.40 8.06
C THR A 438 1.55 -18.94 9.48
N LYS A 439 2.63 -19.69 9.72
CA LYS A 439 3.03 -20.02 11.09
C LYS A 439 3.38 -18.70 11.75
N LEU A 440 2.58 -18.28 12.72
CA LEU A 440 3.01 -17.23 13.62
C LEU A 440 4.31 -17.66 14.33
N PRO A 441 5.26 -16.75 14.59
CA PRO A 441 6.35 -17.04 15.51
C PRO A 441 5.74 -17.65 16.77
N GLU A 442 6.38 -18.67 17.32
CA GLU A 442 5.91 -19.35 18.53
C GLU A 442 5.49 -18.31 19.56
N TYR A 443 4.22 -18.35 19.96
CA TYR A 443 3.66 -17.47 20.96
C TYR A 443 4.51 -17.60 22.22
N ASP A 444 5.20 -16.54 22.58
CA ASP A 444 5.91 -16.46 23.86
C ASP A 444 4.85 -16.23 24.95
N PRO A 445 4.54 -17.22 25.78
CA PRO A 445 3.54 -17.06 26.82
C PRO A 445 3.92 -16.02 27.89
N SER A 446 5.16 -15.50 27.85
CA SER A 446 5.59 -14.38 28.70
C SER A 446 5.09 -13.02 28.20
N LEU A 447 4.51 -12.95 26.99
CA LEU A 447 3.88 -11.76 26.40
C LEU A 447 2.35 -11.87 26.39
N ASP A 448 1.76 -12.55 27.35
CA ASP A 448 0.31 -12.69 27.44
C ASP A 448 -0.34 -11.33 27.74
N PHE A 449 -1.23 -10.89 26.86
CA PHE A 449 -2.00 -9.65 27.05
C PHE A 449 -2.89 -9.69 28.31
N ASP A 450 -3.16 -10.86 28.85
CA ASP A 450 -3.81 -11.02 30.15
C ASP A 450 -2.95 -10.52 31.31
N ASP A 451 -1.63 -10.51 31.19
CA ASP A 451 -0.73 -9.89 32.16
C ASP A 451 -0.79 -8.35 32.11
N VAL A 452 -1.13 -7.76 30.97
CA VAL A 452 -1.36 -6.31 30.84
C VAL A 452 -2.68 -5.91 31.51
N GLU A 453 -3.71 -6.75 31.48
CA GLU A 453 -4.98 -6.51 32.22
C GLU A 453 -4.85 -6.85 33.71
N LYS A 454 -4.03 -7.82 34.09
CA LYS A 454 -3.86 -8.24 35.50
C LYS A 454 -2.63 -7.67 36.20
N GLY A 455 -1.59 -7.30 35.43
CA GLY A 455 -0.29 -6.85 35.96
C GLY A 455 -0.05 -5.35 35.95
N GLY A 456 -1.03 -4.56 35.51
CA GLY A 456 -0.98 -3.11 35.68
C GLY A 456 0.30 -2.44 35.21
N PHE A 457 0.62 -2.49 33.91
CA PHE A 457 1.36 -1.41 33.28
C PHE A 457 0.41 -0.21 33.08
N SER A 458 -0.19 0.23 34.18
CA SER A 458 -0.74 1.57 34.28
C SER A 458 0.43 2.52 34.39
N MET A 459 0.51 3.49 33.50
CA MET A 459 1.47 4.62 33.57
C MET A 459 1.34 5.44 34.86
N ASN A 460 0.49 5.04 35.80
CA ASN A 460 0.27 5.69 37.10
C ASN A 460 1.06 5.06 38.26
N HIS A 461 1.88 4.04 38.04
CA HIS A 461 2.84 3.54 39.04
C HIS A 461 4.24 4.10 38.80
N GLN A 462 4.35 5.42 38.89
CA GLN A 462 5.61 6.04 39.28
C GLN A 462 5.69 5.96 40.82
N GLU A 463 6.22 4.89 41.35
CA GLU A 463 6.76 4.87 42.69
C GLU A 463 7.95 5.83 42.72
N GLY A 464 7.85 6.82 43.61
CA GLY A 464 8.88 7.82 43.78
C GLY A 464 10.23 7.19 44.11
N ILE A 465 11.23 7.45 43.30
CA ILE A 465 12.61 7.21 43.60
C ILE A 465 12.98 8.18 44.75
N SER A 466 13.00 7.68 45.98
CA SER A 466 13.66 8.38 47.10
C SER A 466 15.15 8.34 46.84
N MET A 467 15.75 9.49 46.52
CA MET A 467 17.19 9.63 46.52
C MET A 467 17.71 9.63 47.96
N PRO A 468 18.94 9.05 48.18
CA PRO A 468 19.62 9.10 49.45
C PRO A 468 20.13 10.47 49.81
#